data_3379d6c8c6f92e0d563e4ceefeeae8d4
#
_entry.id   3379d6c8c6f92e0d563e4ceefeeae8d4
#
_cell.length_a   1.000
_cell.length_b   1.000
_cell.length_c   1.000
_cell.angle_alpha   90.00
_cell.angle_beta   90.00
_cell.angle_gamma   90.00
#
_symmetry.space_group_name_H-M   'P 1'
#
loop_
_entity.id
_entity.type
_entity.pdbx_description
1 polymer ?
#
loop_
_entity_poly.entity_id
_entity_poly.type
_entity_poly.pdbx_seq_one_letter_code
_entity_poly.pdbx_strand_id
1 'polypeptide(L)'
;MPKAPQPKTLEAQPIALAWQPESRRHFAVGCVDGRVEIHSTKQAQPLARVWHGDRGAASAVAWSGGLCAGYGDGAVCCWDTNGGAKAWKAKGRGDKVTAMLSTRGLLAVGDDGCRIALRDARLSGDRGPAISTQPHADYVSGLCAIRDEVLVSAGADGVFAAMDLRKNLKSIGETDPFEDELLSCCVTPHSVVAGTATGPLLVWSRKDLDKEPSVVASEHDSVEALVAVQDVVLTGTGDGVVRAYEEGDDASLTAIGGVGAHGGFPVEVLAKTSGDELVASLSHDNVVRFFDATNASRIKQMLAEESDSSDDSDDEAKPKKKAKKEAFFDGL
;
A
#
# COMPACT_ATOMS: atom_id res chain seq x y z
N MET A 1 10.98 22.71 -3.04
CA MET A 1 9.77 21.84 -3.15
C MET A 1 9.06 21.81 -1.81
N PRO A 2 7.73 21.63 -1.73
CA PRO A 2 7.07 21.56 -0.43
C PRO A 2 7.55 20.30 0.30
N LYS A 3 7.93 20.46 1.56
CA LYS A 3 8.31 19.36 2.47
C LYS A 3 7.11 18.42 2.65
N ALA A 4 7.38 17.11 2.83
CA ALA A 4 6.35 16.12 3.14
C ALA A 4 5.52 16.58 4.37
N PRO A 5 4.21 16.31 4.40
CA PRO A 5 3.38 16.63 5.54
C PRO A 5 3.89 15.95 6.81
N GLN A 6 3.58 16.53 7.98
CA GLN A 6 3.90 15.89 9.26
C GLN A 6 3.06 14.61 9.43
N PRO A 7 3.59 13.59 10.12
CA PRO A 7 2.84 12.39 10.46
C PRO A 7 1.54 12.72 11.19
N LYS A 8 0.52 11.90 10.99
CA LYS A 8 -0.82 12.12 11.54
C LYS A 8 -1.26 10.91 12.35
N THR A 9 -1.51 11.10 13.65
CA THR A 9 -2.10 10.09 14.51
C THR A 9 -3.62 10.06 14.33
N LEU A 10 -4.19 8.85 14.24
CA LEU A 10 -5.60 8.59 14.09
C LEU A 10 -6.21 8.08 15.40
N GLU A 11 -7.51 8.36 15.61
CA GLU A 11 -8.22 7.90 16.82
C GLU A 11 -8.60 6.42 16.76
N ALA A 12 -8.94 5.93 15.57
CA ALA A 12 -9.29 4.53 15.33
C ALA A 12 -8.18 3.82 14.58
N GLN A 13 -8.03 2.51 14.79
CA GLN A 13 -7.04 1.70 14.10
C GLN A 13 -7.33 1.66 12.59
N PRO A 14 -6.45 2.21 11.76
CA PRO A 14 -6.60 2.22 10.32
C PRO A 14 -6.12 0.91 9.71
N ILE A 15 -6.78 0.46 8.64
CA ILE A 15 -6.43 -0.75 7.89
C ILE A 15 -6.51 -0.58 6.37
N ALA A 16 -7.01 0.55 5.90
CA ALA A 16 -7.06 0.86 4.48
C ALA A 16 -6.87 2.36 4.25
N LEU A 17 -6.24 2.72 3.13
CA LEU A 17 -6.01 4.11 2.76
C LEU A 17 -6.12 4.31 1.25
N ALA A 18 -6.77 5.39 0.84
CA ALA A 18 -6.78 5.83 -0.55
C ALA A 18 -6.76 7.35 -0.66
N TRP A 19 -5.89 7.89 -1.51
CA TRP A 19 -5.88 9.30 -1.83
C TRP A 19 -7.07 9.68 -2.70
N GLN A 20 -7.67 10.85 -2.41
CA GLN A 20 -8.67 11.42 -3.29
C GLN A 20 -8.01 11.78 -4.63
N PRO A 21 -8.58 11.36 -5.77
CA PRO A 21 -8.08 11.75 -7.09
C PRO A 21 -7.93 13.27 -7.21
N GLU A 22 -6.87 13.71 -7.91
CA GLU A 22 -6.54 15.12 -8.13
C GLU A 22 -6.28 15.96 -6.86
N SER A 23 -6.26 15.32 -5.68
CA SER A 23 -5.96 15.96 -4.42
C SER A 23 -4.62 15.49 -3.83
N ARG A 24 -3.75 16.43 -3.50
CA ARG A 24 -2.53 16.19 -2.72
C ARG A 24 -2.74 16.32 -1.21
N ARG A 25 -3.98 16.55 -0.78
CA ARG A 25 -4.28 16.93 0.60
C ARG A 25 -5.29 16.03 1.26
N HIS A 26 -6.16 15.41 0.49
CA HIS A 26 -7.29 14.66 1.02
C HIS A 26 -7.10 13.17 0.75
N PHE A 27 -7.34 12.38 1.78
CA PHE A 27 -7.29 10.93 1.70
C PHE A 27 -8.39 10.32 2.59
N ALA A 28 -8.81 9.14 2.25
CA ALA A 28 -9.76 8.36 3.02
C ALA A 28 -9.03 7.22 3.75
N VAL A 29 -9.51 6.91 4.94
CA VAL A 29 -9.02 5.82 5.78
C VAL A 29 -10.18 4.93 6.16
N GLY A 30 -10.04 3.62 5.94
CA GLY A 30 -10.92 2.59 6.48
C GLY A 30 -10.39 2.09 7.82
N CYS A 31 -11.28 1.92 8.80
CA CYS A 31 -10.92 1.54 10.16
C CYS A 31 -11.48 0.15 10.54
N VAL A 32 -10.84 -0.48 11.52
CA VAL A 32 -11.25 -1.80 12.07
C VAL A 32 -12.68 -1.77 12.61
N ASP A 33 -13.14 -0.65 13.18
CA ASP A 33 -14.49 -0.50 13.71
C ASP A 33 -15.56 -0.23 12.64
N GLY A 34 -15.19 -0.29 11.35
CA GLY A 34 -16.09 -0.10 10.21
C GLY A 34 -16.34 1.35 9.82
N ARG A 35 -15.73 2.31 10.50
CA ARG A 35 -15.76 3.72 10.08
C ARG A 35 -14.87 3.96 8.87
N VAL A 36 -15.29 4.89 8.04
CA VAL A 36 -14.45 5.47 7.00
C VAL A 36 -14.33 6.96 7.24
N GLU A 37 -13.11 7.44 7.36
CA GLU A 37 -12.82 8.84 7.66
C GLU A 37 -12.14 9.52 6.48
N ILE A 38 -12.54 10.74 6.16
CA ILE A 38 -11.87 11.59 5.18
C ILE A 38 -10.99 12.58 5.95
N HIS A 39 -9.72 12.57 5.63
CA HIS A 39 -8.72 13.41 6.27
C HIS A 39 -8.10 14.43 5.33
N SER A 40 -7.49 15.46 5.93
CA SER A 40 -6.61 16.39 5.25
C SER A 40 -5.22 16.35 5.86
N THR A 41 -4.18 16.47 5.05
CA THR A 41 -2.79 16.61 5.51
C THR A 41 -2.54 17.88 6.34
N LYS A 42 -3.48 18.86 6.30
CA LYS A 42 -3.34 20.17 6.97
C LYS A 42 -4.10 20.27 8.29
N GLN A 43 -5.05 19.39 8.54
CA GLN A 43 -5.93 19.46 9.71
C GLN A 43 -5.76 18.23 10.60
N ALA A 44 -5.74 18.42 11.93
CA ALA A 44 -5.60 17.30 12.87
C ALA A 44 -6.84 16.39 12.85
N GLN A 45 -8.03 16.98 12.86
CA GLN A 45 -9.29 16.25 12.87
C GLN A 45 -9.71 15.80 11.46
N PRO A 46 -10.49 14.71 11.34
CA PRO A 46 -11.10 14.31 10.08
C PRO A 46 -12.06 15.38 9.55
N LEU A 47 -12.10 15.54 8.22
CA LEU A 47 -13.05 16.43 7.55
C LEU A 47 -14.47 15.87 7.58
N ALA A 48 -14.59 14.55 7.45
CA ALA A 48 -15.85 13.83 7.48
C ALA A 48 -15.66 12.42 7.99
N ARG A 49 -16.72 11.88 8.57
CA ARG A 49 -16.83 10.48 8.98
C ARG A 49 -18.09 9.89 8.37
N VAL A 50 -17.94 8.76 7.72
CA VAL A 50 -19.08 7.98 7.24
C VAL A 50 -19.03 6.61 7.89
N TRP A 51 -20.21 6.13 8.29
CA TRP A 51 -20.35 4.84 8.97
C TRP A 51 -21.55 4.09 8.42
N HIS A 52 -21.44 2.79 8.32
CA HIS A 52 -22.51 2.00 7.75
C HIS A 52 -22.87 0.77 8.59
N GLY A 53 -23.05 0.98 9.88
CA GLY A 53 -23.54 -0.04 10.80
C GLY A 53 -22.55 -1.18 11.06
N ASP A 54 -23.03 -2.27 11.63
CA ASP A 54 -22.24 -3.43 12.05
C ASP A 54 -21.89 -4.35 10.87
N ARG A 55 -20.97 -3.90 10.00
CA ARG A 55 -20.51 -4.65 8.82
C ARG A 55 -19.12 -5.24 8.98
N GLY A 56 -18.55 -5.13 10.17
CA GLY A 56 -17.15 -5.41 10.39
C GLY A 56 -16.25 -4.29 9.85
N ALA A 57 -14.98 -4.57 9.79
CA ALA A 57 -13.95 -3.63 9.41
C ALA A 57 -14.15 -3.06 7.98
N ALA A 58 -13.85 -1.78 7.78
CA ALA A 58 -13.73 -1.16 6.45
C ALA A 58 -12.36 -1.52 5.86
N SER A 59 -12.26 -2.73 5.32
CA SER A 59 -11.01 -3.40 4.97
C SER A 59 -10.35 -2.92 3.68
N ALA A 60 -11.11 -2.25 2.81
CA ALA A 60 -10.58 -1.64 1.60
C ALA A 60 -11.31 -0.34 1.28
N VAL A 61 -10.61 0.66 0.76
CA VAL A 61 -11.18 1.93 0.32
C VAL A 61 -10.66 2.31 -1.06
N ALA A 62 -11.50 2.93 -1.87
CA ALA A 62 -11.12 3.43 -3.19
C ALA A 62 -12.00 4.63 -3.58
N TRP A 63 -11.52 5.46 -4.48
CA TRP A 63 -12.29 6.57 -5.05
C TRP A 63 -12.70 6.21 -6.48
N SER A 64 -14.00 6.04 -6.71
CA SER A 64 -14.54 5.72 -8.03
C SER A 64 -15.89 6.41 -8.22
N GLY A 65 -15.89 7.62 -8.77
CA GLY A 65 -17.10 8.47 -8.86
C GLY A 65 -17.65 8.95 -7.53
N GLY A 66 -16.98 8.61 -6.43
CA GLY A 66 -17.26 8.91 -5.03
C GLY A 66 -16.33 8.10 -4.16
N LEU A 67 -16.45 8.20 -2.84
CA LEU A 67 -15.71 7.37 -1.91
C LEU A 67 -16.40 6.01 -1.77
N CYS A 68 -15.70 4.94 -2.04
CA CYS A 68 -16.19 3.56 -1.92
C CYS A 68 -15.40 2.83 -0.83
N ALA A 69 -16.09 2.00 -0.05
CA ALA A 69 -15.47 1.11 0.95
C ALA A 69 -16.03 -0.30 0.86
N GLY A 70 -15.14 -1.27 1.01
CA GLY A 70 -15.41 -2.69 1.15
C GLY A 70 -15.31 -3.12 2.60
N TYR A 71 -16.17 -4.04 3.00
CA TYR A 71 -16.36 -4.44 4.39
C TYR A 71 -16.11 -5.93 4.64
N GLY A 72 -15.97 -6.27 5.93
CA GLY A 72 -15.77 -7.64 6.39
C GLY A 72 -16.94 -8.60 6.08
N ASP A 73 -18.16 -8.09 5.85
CA ASP A 73 -19.32 -8.88 5.39
C ASP A 73 -19.41 -8.98 3.85
N GLY A 74 -18.39 -8.51 3.13
CA GLY A 74 -18.32 -8.47 1.66
C GLY A 74 -19.18 -7.37 1.03
N ALA A 75 -19.82 -6.51 1.82
CA ALA A 75 -20.58 -5.39 1.27
C ALA A 75 -19.64 -4.31 0.73
N VAL A 76 -20.09 -3.65 -0.34
CA VAL A 76 -19.43 -2.44 -0.87
C VAL A 76 -20.42 -1.28 -0.77
N CYS A 77 -19.99 -0.20 -0.16
CA CYS A 77 -20.76 1.04 -0.04
C CYS A 77 -20.03 2.18 -0.71
N CYS A 78 -20.75 3.02 -1.44
CA CYS A 78 -20.19 4.25 -2.01
C CYS A 78 -21.00 5.47 -1.56
N TRP A 79 -20.30 6.59 -1.35
CA TRP A 79 -20.87 7.87 -0.93
C TRP A 79 -20.54 8.95 -1.95
N ASP A 80 -21.51 9.82 -2.19
CA ASP A 80 -21.26 11.06 -2.90
C ASP A 80 -20.53 12.02 -1.96
N THR A 81 -19.33 12.41 -2.34
CA THR A 81 -18.48 13.32 -1.53
C THR A 81 -18.94 14.76 -1.57
N ASN A 82 -19.79 15.15 -2.52
CA ASN A 82 -20.32 16.50 -2.62
C ASN A 82 -21.52 16.74 -1.69
N GLY A 83 -22.29 15.69 -1.41
CA GLY A 83 -23.49 15.78 -0.56
C GLY A 83 -23.42 14.96 0.73
N GLY A 84 -22.39 14.14 0.92
CA GLY A 84 -22.26 13.25 2.08
C GLY A 84 -23.31 12.12 2.11
N ALA A 85 -24.21 12.10 1.10
CA ALA A 85 -25.24 11.09 1.02
C ALA A 85 -24.66 9.77 0.50
N LYS A 86 -25.20 8.66 1.00
CA LYS A 86 -24.88 7.35 0.45
C LYS A 86 -25.40 7.25 -0.98
N ALA A 87 -24.47 7.11 -1.94
CA ALA A 87 -24.83 7.00 -3.35
C ALA A 87 -25.46 5.65 -3.65
N TRP A 88 -24.81 4.55 -3.21
CA TRP A 88 -25.32 3.18 -3.40
C TRP A 88 -24.64 2.19 -2.45
N LYS A 89 -25.22 1.00 -2.39
CA LYS A 89 -24.72 -0.15 -1.64
C LYS A 89 -24.91 -1.42 -2.46
N ALA A 90 -23.86 -2.24 -2.56
CA ALA A 90 -23.96 -3.61 -3.00
C ALA A 90 -23.97 -4.53 -1.78
N LYS A 91 -24.86 -5.52 -1.78
CA LYS A 91 -24.96 -6.51 -0.70
C LYS A 91 -23.73 -7.43 -0.77
N GLY A 92 -23.11 -7.68 0.38
CA GLY A 92 -22.06 -8.67 0.55
C GLY A 92 -22.60 -10.10 0.38
N ARG A 93 -21.70 -11.01 0.08
CA ARG A 93 -21.96 -12.46 0.06
C ARG A 93 -21.47 -13.17 1.32
N GLY A 94 -20.83 -12.45 2.21
CA GLY A 94 -20.20 -12.95 3.43
C GLY A 94 -18.68 -13.01 3.35
N ASP A 95 -18.12 -12.97 2.12
CA ASP A 95 -16.67 -13.01 1.89
C ASP A 95 -16.09 -11.61 2.06
N LYS A 96 -15.13 -11.43 2.97
CA LYS A 96 -14.49 -10.14 3.27
C LYS A 96 -13.90 -9.51 2.01
N VAL A 97 -14.12 -8.22 1.79
CA VAL A 97 -13.40 -7.47 0.75
C VAL A 97 -11.96 -7.29 1.18
N THR A 98 -11.02 -7.75 0.38
CA THR A 98 -9.57 -7.70 0.67
C THR A 98 -8.86 -6.62 -0.11
N ALA A 99 -9.25 -6.39 -1.37
CA ALA A 99 -8.63 -5.41 -2.24
C ALA A 99 -9.67 -4.63 -3.05
N MET A 100 -9.40 -3.36 -3.30
CA MET A 100 -10.21 -2.50 -4.18
C MET A 100 -9.33 -1.64 -5.06
N LEU A 101 -9.67 -1.56 -6.35
CA LEU A 101 -8.99 -0.71 -7.32
C LEU A 101 -10.00 0.04 -8.18
N SER A 102 -9.82 1.35 -8.30
CA SER A 102 -10.58 2.16 -9.27
C SER A 102 -9.78 2.32 -10.55
N THR A 103 -10.35 1.93 -11.67
CA THR A 103 -9.76 2.05 -13.00
C THR A 103 -10.83 2.32 -14.04
N ARG A 104 -10.64 3.27 -14.97
CA ARG A 104 -11.56 3.65 -16.05
C ARG A 104 -13.00 3.96 -15.59
N GLY A 105 -13.20 4.45 -14.39
CA GLY A 105 -14.53 4.66 -13.80
C GLY A 105 -15.24 3.37 -13.38
N LEU A 106 -14.53 2.24 -13.41
CA LEU A 106 -14.97 0.96 -12.88
C LEU A 106 -14.30 0.73 -11.52
N LEU A 107 -14.94 -0.03 -10.67
CA LEU A 107 -14.43 -0.48 -9.39
C LEU A 107 -14.20 -2.00 -9.45
N ALA A 108 -12.94 -2.42 -9.40
CA ALA A 108 -12.57 -3.81 -9.19
C ALA A 108 -12.53 -4.09 -7.69
N VAL A 109 -13.09 -5.22 -7.28
CA VAL A 109 -13.22 -5.65 -5.88
C VAL A 109 -12.76 -7.10 -5.80
N GLY A 110 -11.70 -7.35 -5.03
CA GLY A 110 -11.22 -8.68 -4.65
C GLY A 110 -11.75 -9.06 -3.28
N ASP A 111 -12.03 -10.34 -3.07
CA ASP A 111 -12.55 -10.85 -1.80
C ASP A 111 -11.79 -12.10 -1.31
N ASP A 112 -12.06 -12.50 -0.06
CA ASP A 112 -11.48 -13.70 0.55
C ASP A 112 -12.15 -14.99 0.08
N GLY A 113 -13.23 -14.88 -0.72
CA GLY A 113 -13.82 -15.99 -1.50
C GLY A 113 -13.14 -16.20 -2.85
N CYS A 114 -11.88 -15.78 -3.03
CA CYS A 114 -11.06 -15.98 -4.24
C CYS A 114 -11.60 -15.27 -5.50
N ARG A 115 -12.54 -14.34 -5.35
CA ARG A 115 -13.28 -13.74 -6.46
C ARG A 115 -12.86 -12.30 -6.71
N ILE A 116 -12.89 -11.94 -7.99
CA ILE A 116 -12.77 -10.56 -8.44
C ILE A 116 -14.09 -10.15 -9.10
N ALA A 117 -14.68 -9.06 -8.65
CA ALA A 117 -15.89 -8.47 -9.20
C ALA A 117 -15.60 -7.08 -9.78
N LEU A 118 -16.10 -6.81 -10.98
CA LEU A 118 -16.01 -5.51 -11.64
C LEU A 118 -17.37 -4.83 -11.61
N ARG A 119 -17.43 -3.58 -11.15
CA ARG A 119 -18.64 -2.77 -11.01
C ARG A 119 -18.46 -1.40 -11.65
N ASP A 120 -19.51 -0.88 -12.30
CA ASP A 120 -19.54 0.53 -12.66
C ASP A 120 -20.02 1.33 -11.44
N ALA A 121 -19.11 2.13 -10.87
CA ALA A 121 -19.39 2.92 -9.68
C ALA A 121 -20.46 4.01 -9.87
N ARG A 122 -20.78 4.36 -11.11
CA ARG A 122 -21.84 5.34 -11.47
C ARG A 122 -23.24 4.72 -11.47
N LEU A 123 -23.31 3.41 -11.61
CA LEU A 123 -24.60 2.69 -11.62
C LEU A 123 -25.01 2.39 -10.17
N SER A 124 -26.12 2.94 -9.76
CA SER A 124 -26.63 2.81 -8.40
C SER A 124 -26.95 1.37 -8.01
N GLY A 125 -26.29 0.86 -6.99
CA GLY A 125 -26.74 -0.23 -6.14
C GLY A 125 -26.85 -1.61 -6.80
N ASP A 126 -27.94 -2.30 -6.47
CA ASP A 126 -28.23 -3.69 -6.88
C ASP A 126 -28.60 -3.86 -8.38
N ARG A 127 -28.58 -2.81 -9.18
CA ARG A 127 -29.11 -2.79 -10.53
C ARG A 127 -28.11 -3.14 -11.64
N GLY A 128 -26.83 -3.25 -11.36
CA GLY A 128 -25.83 -3.69 -12.33
C GLY A 128 -25.30 -5.07 -11.97
N PRO A 129 -25.37 -6.09 -12.84
CA PRO A 129 -24.68 -7.34 -12.59
C PRO A 129 -23.18 -7.03 -12.47
N ALA A 130 -22.59 -7.35 -11.33
CA ALA A 130 -21.15 -7.36 -11.27
C ALA A 130 -20.67 -8.47 -12.21
N ILE A 131 -19.83 -8.12 -13.15
CA ILE A 131 -19.05 -9.10 -13.87
C ILE A 131 -18.06 -9.66 -12.86
N SER A 132 -17.98 -10.97 -12.71
CA SER A 132 -17.07 -11.59 -11.77
C SER A 132 -16.39 -12.81 -12.35
N THR A 133 -15.17 -13.03 -11.91
CA THR A 133 -14.36 -14.20 -12.20
C THR A 133 -13.71 -14.71 -10.90
N GLN A 134 -13.21 -15.93 -10.90
CA GLN A 134 -12.54 -16.55 -9.77
C GLN A 134 -11.22 -17.13 -10.25
N PRO A 135 -10.20 -16.28 -10.42
CA PRO A 135 -8.91 -16.69 -10.96
C PRO A 135 -7.99 -17.35 -9.94
N HIS A 136 -8.32 -17.27 -8.66
CA HIS A 136 -7.47 -17.73 -7.55
C HIS A 136 -8.08 -18.91 -6.81
N ALA A 137 -7.22 -19.71 -6.18
CA ALA A 137 -7.60 -20.81 -5.28
C ALA A 137 -7.62 -20.37 -3.81
N ASP A 138 -7.06 -19.19 -3.48
CA ASP A 138 -7.07 -18.55 -2.17
C ASP A 138 -7.44 -17.07 -2.32
N TYR A 139 -7.48 -16.30 -1.21
CA TYR A 139 -7.96 -14.92 -1.23
C TYR A 139 -7.16 -14.01 -2.17
N VAL A 140 -7.85 -13.01 -2.71
CA VAL A 140 -7.24 -11.96 -3.52
C VAL A 140 -6.52 -10.98 -2.61
N SER A 141 -5.19 -10.93 -2.64
CA SER A 141 -4.38 -10.08 -1.78
C SER A 141 -4.15 -8.69 -2.36
N GLY A 142 -4.03 -8.58 -3.68
CA GLY A 142 -3.72 -7.32 -4.35
C GLY A 142 -4.35 -7.17 -5.72
N LEU A 143 -4.62 -5.92 -6.11
CA LEU A 143 -5.12 -5.54 -7.43
C LEU A 143 -4.31 -4.38 -7.99
N CYS A 144 -3.86 -4.50 -9.24
CA CYS A 144 -3.25 -3.40 -9.97
C CYS A 144 -3.70 -3.40 -11.44
N ALA A 145 -3.44 -2.32 -12.18
CA ALA A 145 -3.86 -2.20 -13.57
C ALA A 145 -2.71 -1.79 -14.48
N ILE A 146 -2.58 -2.45 -15.62
CA ILE A 146 -1.65 -2.09 -16.69
C ILE A 146 -2.39 -1.25 -17.71
N ARG A 147 -2.01 0.04 -17.85
CA ARG A 147 -2.58 1.01 -18.81
C ARG A 147 -4.10 1.05 -18.82
N ASP A 148 -4.74 0.84 -17.66
CA ASP A 148 -6.20 0.79 -17.53
C ASP A 148 -6.92 -0.21 -18.45
N GLU A 149 -6.23 -1.15 -19.05
CA GLU A 149 -6.80 -2.14 -19.97
C GLU A 149 -6.74 -3.56 -19.42
N VAL A 150 -5.70 -3.86 -18.64
CA VAL A 150 -5.45 -5.15 -18.06
C VAL A 150 -5.48 -5.02 -16.55
N LEU A 151 -6.39 -5.75 -15.92
CA LEU A 151 -6.38 -5.94 -14.47
C LEU A 151 -5.44 -7.09 -14.16
N VAL A 152 -4.54 -6.86 -13.21
CA VAL A 152 -3.68 -7.91 -12.65
C VAL A 152 -4.05 -8.08 -11.19
N SER A 153 -4.20 -9.32 -10.77
CA SER A 153 -4.45 -9.68 -9.38
C SER A 153 -3.35 -10.57 -8.84
N ALA A 154 -3.03 -10.39 -7.58
CA ALA A 154 -2.21 -11.28 -6.79
C ALA A 154 -3.11 -12.07 -5.84
N GLY A 155 -2.82 -13.36 -5.66
CA GLY A 155 -3.52 -14.22 -4.72
C GLY A 155 -2.58 -14.86 -3.70
N ALA A 156 -3.11 -15.19 -2.54
CA ALA A 156 -2.39 -15.94 -1.54
C ALA A 156 -2.03 -17.38 -1.98
N ASP A 157 -2.61 -17.82 -3.10
CA ASP A 157 -2.25 -19.07 -3.78
C ASP A 157 -0.92 -19.02 -4.55
N GLY A 158 -0.20 -17.90 -4.47
CA GLY A 158 1.07 -17.69 -5.17
C GLY A 158 0.92 -17.36 -6.66
N VAL A 159 -0.30 -17.08 -7.15
CA VAL A 159 -0.58 -16.86 -8.57
C VAL A 159 -0.79 -15.38 -8.87
N PHE A 160 -0.25 -14.92 -10.00
CA PHE A 160 -0.74 -13.73 -10.69
C PHE A 160 -1.72 -14.12 -11.78
N ALA A 161 -2.86 -13.44 -11.84
CA ALA A 161 -3.81 -13.57 -12.92
C ALA A 161 -3.99 -12.23 -13.65
N ALA A 162 -3.96 -12.27 -14.98
CA ALA A 162 -4.17 -11.11 -15.85
C ALA A 162 -5.49 -11.22 -16.61
N MET A 163 -6.29 -10.16 -16.63
CA MET A 163 -7.65 -10.14 -17.18
C MET A 163 -7.88 -8.88 -18.03
N ASP A 164 -8.53 -9.02 -19.19
CA ASP A 164 -8.91 -7.89 -20.06
C ASP A 164 -10.17 -7.19 -19.51
N LEU A 165 -10.01 -5.96 -19.03
CA LEU A 165 -11.10 -5.12 -18.53
C LEU A 165 -12.12 -4.75 -19.61
N ARG A 166 -11.72 -4.73 -20.88
CA ARG A 166 -12.60 -4.42 -22.04
C ARG A 166 -13.44 -5.62 -22.45
N LYS A 167 -13.03 -6.82 -22.04
CA LYS A 167 -13.67 -8.09 -22.39
C LYS A 167 -14.27 -8.78 -21.17
N ASN A 168 -14.83 -8.00 -20.26
CA ASN A 168 -15.56 -8.52 -19.11
C ASN A 168 -14.72 -9.48 -18.23
N LEU A 169 -13.50 -9.08 -17.89
CA LEU A 169 -12.56 -9.88 -17.10
C LEU A 169 -12.18 -11.23 -17.77
N LYS A 170 -12.17 -11.28 -19.11
CA LYS A 170 -11.67 -12.47 -19.79
C LYS A 170 -10.20 -12.67 -19.40
N SER A 171 -9.85 -13.88 -18.92
CA SER A 171 -8.45 -14.24 -18.64
C SER A 171 -7.57 -14.04 -19.87
N ILE A 172 -6.44 -13.42 -19.68
CA ILE A 172 -5.35 -13.26 -20.65
C ILE A 172 -4.31 -14.34 -20.37
N GLY A 173 -4.04 -14.64 -19.10
CA GLY A 173 -3.08 -15.63 -18.63
C GLY A 173 -2.98 -15.62 -17.11
N GLU A 174 -2.37 -16.66 -16.59
CA GLU A 174 -2.05 -16.87 -15.19
C GLU A 174 -0.61 -17.37 -15.11
N THR A 175 0.11 -17.00 -14.06
CA THR A 175 1.45 -17.58 -13.81
C THR A 175 1.32 -18.96 -13.19
N ASP A 176 2.37 -19.76 -13.27
CA ASP A 176 2.49 -20.94 -12.41
C ASP A 176 2.48 -20.48 -10.93
N PRO A 177 1.92 -21.29 -10.01
CA PRO A 177 1.93 -20.97 -8.59
C PRO A 177 3.37 -20.89 -8.06
N PHE A 178 3.68 -19.77 -7.41
CA PHE A 178 4.92 -19.64 -6.65
C PHE A 178 4.77 -20.34 -5.29
N GLU A 179 5.87 -20.84 -4.71
CA GLU A 179 5.83 -21.58 -3.44
C GLU A 179 5.52 -20.72 -2.21
N ASP A 180 5.29 -19.40 -2.40
CA ASP A 180 5.03 -18.43 -1.35
C ASP A 180 3.77 -17.62 -1.65
N GLU A 181 3.10 -17.14 -0.61
CA GLU A 181 1.91 -16.28 -0.75
C GLU A 181 2.30 -14.91 -1.33
N LEU A 182 1.53 -14.43 -2.30
CA LEU A 182 1.65 -13.06 -2.77
C LEU A 182 0.75 -12.17 -1.92
N LEU A 183 1.34 -11.21 -1.18
CA LEU A 183 0.60 -10.33 -0.26
C LEU A 183 0.21 -9.00 -0.89
N SER A 184 0.99 -8.53 -1.86
CA SER A 184 0.81 -7.23 -2.48
C SER A 184 1.30 -7.21 -3.91
N CYS A 185 0.81 -6.26 -4.72
CA CYS A 185 1.31 -6.06 -6.08
C CYS A 185 1.29 -4.59 -6.52
N CYS A 186 2.20 -4.25 -7.42
CA CYS A 186 2.18 -2.98 -8.11
C CYS A 186 2.66 -3.11 -9.56
N VAL A 187 2.38 -2.10 -10.37
CA VAL A 187 2.84 -1.98 -11.76
C VAL A 187 3.79 -0.80 -11.88
N THR A 188 4.94 -1.04 -12.47
CA THR A 188 5.96 -0.05 -12.79
C THR A 188 5.98 0.24 -14.30
N PRO A 189 6.82 1.14 -14.81
CA PRO A 189 6.98 1.33 -16.25
C PRO A 189 7.36 0.07 -17.02
N HIS A 190 8.20 -0.81 -16.46
CA HIS A 190 8.76 -1.96 -17.16
C HIS A 190 8.29 -3.31 -16.63
N SER A 191 7.83 -3.38 -15.37
CA SER A 191 7.51 -4.63 -14.68
C SER A 191 6.16 -4.64 -13.96
N VAL A 192 5.77 -5.83 -13.52
CA VAL A 192 4.78 -6.07 -12.47
C VAL A 192 5.54 -6.70 -11.32
N VAL A 193 5.35 -6.17 -10.12
CA VAL A 193 6.08 -6.58 -8.91
C VAL A 193 5.10 -7.13 -7.90
N ALA A 194 5.44 -8.26 -7.29
CA ALA A 194 4.76 -8.80 -6.11
C ALA A 194 5.65 -8.79 -4.89
N GLY A 195 5.04 -8.52 -3.75
CA GLY A 195 5.60 -8.78 -2.43
C GLY A 195 5.12 -10.12 -1.90
N THR A 196 6.01 -10.84 -1.25
CA THR A 196 5.73 -12.19 -0.73
C THR A 196 5.68 -12.22 0.80
N ALA A 197 5.10 -13.29 1.34
CA ALA A 197 5.00 -13.50 2.78
C ALA A 197 6.36 -13.76 3.45
N THR A 198 7.33 -14.31 2.71
CA THR A 198 8.68 -14.56 3.24
C THR A 198 9.69 -13.45 2.93
N GLY A 199 9.28 -12.39 2.18
CA GLY A 199 10.06 -11.17 1.99
C GLY A 199 10.62 -10.92 0.59
N PRO A 200 11.00 -11.90 -0.24
CA PRO A 200 11.44 -11.65 -1.60
C PRO A 200 10.44 -10.86 -2.44
N LEU A 201 10.95 -10.04 -3.36
CA LEU A 201 10.14 -9.44 -4.40
C LEU A 201 10.22 -10.27 -5.66
N LEU A 202 9.08 -10.57 -6.25
CA LEU A 202 8.96 -11.23 -7.54
C LEU A 202 8.70 -10.19 -8.62
N VAL A 203 9.49 -10.21 -9.70
CA VAL A 203 9.46 -9.18 -10.73
C VAL A 203 9.26 -9.84 -12.09
N TRP A 204 8.12 -9.56 -12.73
CA TRP A 204 7.82 -9.99 -14.09
C TRP A 204 7.98 -8.81 -15.06
N SER A 205 8.61 -9.05 -16.20
CA SER A 205 8.58 -8.07 -17.27
C SER A 205 7.15 -7.89 -17.80
N ARG A 206 6.69 -6.66 -17.96
CA ARG A 206 5.35 -6.38 -18.57
C ARG A 206 5.20 -6.87 -19.99
N LYS A 207 6.31 -7.20 -20.67
CA LYS A 207 6.31 -7.73 -22.04
C LYS A 207 6.03 -9.23 -22.06
N ASP A 208 6.41 -9.94 -21.01
CA ASP A 208 6.43 -11.39 -20.92
C ASP A 208 5.99 -11.85 -19.51
N LEU A 209 4.69 -11.72 -19.21
CA LEU A 209 4.13 -12.11 -17.90
C LEU A 209 4.03 -13.63 -17.72
N ASP A 210 4.18 -14.38 -18.80
CA ASP A 210 4.17 -15.86 -18.84
C ASP A 210 5.55 -16.50 -18.57
N LYS A 211 6.59 -15.67 -18.40
CA LYS A 211 7.91 -16.17 -17.99
C LYS A 211 8.05 -16.20 -16.48
N GLU A 212 9.00 -16.99 -16.00
CA GLU A 212 9.38 -17.00 -14.60
C GLU A 212 9.83 -15.61 -14.14
N PRO A 213 9.46 -15.17 -12.92
CA PRO A 213 9.89 -13.90 -12.38
C PRO A 213 11.37 -13.90 -12.04
N SER A 214 12.02 -12.75 -12.12
CA SER A 214 13.26 -12.52 -11.41
C SER A 214 12.95 -12.33 -9.92
N VAL A 215 13.78 -12.95 -9.08
CA VAL A 215 13.65 -12.88 -7.62
C VAL A 215 14.64 -11.87 -7.09
N VAL A 216 14.15 -10.82 -6.46
CA VAL A 216 14.98 -9.87 -5.69
C VAL A 216 14.97 -10.35 -4.24
N ALA A 217 16.07 -10.94 -3.82
CA ALA A 217 16.20 -11.43 -2.45
C ALA A 217 16.05 -10.29 -1.45
N SER A 218 15.33 -10.53 -0.38
CA SER A 218 15.18 -9.63 0.75
C SER A 218 15.65 -10.38 2.00
N GLU A 219 16.43 -9.70 2.84
CA GLU A 219 16.79 -10.20 4.17
C GLU A 219 15.75 -9.77 5.23
N HIS A 220 14.60 -9.28 4.76
CA HIS A 220 13.57 -8.66 5.57
C HIS A 220 12.33 -9.58 5.66
N ASP A 221 11.46 -9.24 6.61
CA ASP A 221 10.16 -9.88 6.80
C ASP A 221 9.23 -9.67 5.60
N SER A 222 8.01 -10.24 5.66
CA SER A 222 6.96 -10.13 4.66
C SER A 222 6.83 -8.75 4.01
N VAL A 223 6.47 -8.71 2.73
CA VAL A 223 6.19 -7.48 1.99
C VAL A 223 4.67 -7.29 1.89
N GLU A 224 4.10 -6.60 2.88
CA GLU A 224 2.65 -6.41 3.04
C GLU A 224 2.07 -5.41 2.03
N ALA A 225 2.85 -4.41 1.65
CA ALA A 225 2.38 -3.35 0.78
C ALA A 225 3.42 -2.96 -0.27
N LEU A 226 2.93 -2.66 -1.47
CA LEU A 226 3.72 -2.18 -2.60
C LEU A 226 3.08 -0.97 -3.26
N VAL A 227 3.88 0.01 -3.63
CA VAL A 227 3.46 1.11 -4.50
C VAL A 227 4.59 1.51 -5.43
N ALA A 228 4.28 1.70 -6.70
CA ALA A 228 5.22 2.21 -7.69
C ALA A 228 5.01 3.70 -7.92
N VAL A 229 6.07 4.47 -7.88
CA VAL A 229 6.13 5.91 -8.15
C VAL A 229 7.20 6.15 -9.21
N GLN A 230 6.78 6.34 -10.46
CA GLN A 230 7.70 6.42 -11.61
C GLN A 230 8.64 5.21 -11.68
N ASP A 231 9.95 5.42 -11.52
CA ASP A 231 11.02 4.42 -11.51
C ASP A 231 11.34 3.86 -10.11
N VAL A 232 10.54 4.20 -9.11
CA VAL A 232 10.75 3.74 -7.72
C VAL A 232 9.63 2.81 -7.28
N VAL A 233 10.00 1.69 -6.69
CA VAL A 233 9.09 0.81 -5.94
C VAL A 233 9.33 1.04 -4.45
N LEU A 234 8.28 1.40 -3.72
CA LEU A 234 8.29 1.43 -2.27
C LEU A 234 7.63 0.17 -1.72
N THR A 235 8.26 -0.44 -0.73
CA THR A 235 7.78 -1.63 -0.02
C THR A 235 7.45 -1.28 1.42
N GLY A 236 6.33 -1.77 1.92
CA GLY A 236 6.00 -1.80 3.33
C GLY A 236 6.19 -3.21 3.86
N THR A 237 7.01 -3.39 4.88
CA THR A 237 7.44 -4.70 5.35
C THR A 237 7.00 -5.00 6.78
N GLY A 238 6.97 -6.29 7.13
CA GLY A 238 6.54 -6.78 8.44
C GLY A 238 7.39 -6.26 9.61
N ASP A 239 8.66 -5.90 9.36
CA ASP A 239 9.53 -5.26 10.35
C ASP A 239 9.21 -3.77 10.61
N GLY A 240 8.21 -3.23 9.91
CA GLY A 240 7.75 -1.85 10.07
C GLY A 240 8.54 -0.81 9.30
N VAL A 241 9.41 -1.21 8.38
CA VAL A 241 10.22 -0.28 7.57
C VAL A 241 9.62 -0.09 6.18
N VAL A 242 9.62 1.14 5.70
CA VAL A 242 9.36 1.47 4.29
C VAL A 242 10.69 1.55 3.57
N ARG A 243 10.87 0.72 2.52
CA ARG A 243 12.10 0.66 1.73
C ARG A 243 11.84 1.09 0.29
N ALA A 244 12.87 1.61 -0.35
CA ALA A 244 12.83 2.06 -1.73
C ALA A 244 13.76 1.22 -2.61
N TYR A 245 13.27 0.90 -3.79
CA TYR A 245 14.00 0.23 -4.86
C TYR A 245 13.88 1.05 -6.14
N GLU A 246 14.95 1.13 -6.92
CA GLU A 246 14.97 1.75 -8.24
C GLU A 246 14.77 0.69 -9.30
N GLU A 247 13.87 0.96 -10.25
CA GLU A 247 13.68 0.10 -11.42
C GLU A 247 14.62 0.51 -12.53
N GLY A 248 15.38 -0.46 -13.05
CA GLY A 248 16.19 -0.30 -14.26
C GLY A 248 15.37 -0.52 -15.54
N ASP A 249 15.92 -0.12 -16.69
CA ASP A 249 15.30 -0.29 -18.02
C ASP A 249 15.08 -1.78 -18.40
N ASP A 250 15.81 -2.68 -17.77
CA ASP A 250 15.74 -4.14 -17.94
C ASP A 250 14.74 -4.81 -16.98
N ALA A 251 13.93 -4.02 -16.29
CA ALA A 251 13.01 -4.48 -15.24
C ALA A 251 13.72 -5.08 -14.01
N SER A 252 14.99 -4.77 -13.78
CA SER A 252 15.69 -5.12 -12.54
C SER A 252 15.31 -4.14 -11.43
N LEU A 253 15.31 -4.59 -10.17
CA LEU A 253 15.14 -3.74 -9.00
C LEU A 253 16.44 -3.68 -8.20
N THR A 254 16.89 -2.47 -7.90
CA THR A 254 18.07 -2.21 -7.07
C THR A 254 17.65 -1.50 -5.80
N ALA A 255 18.04 -2.03 -4.63
CA ALA A 255 17.73 -1.41 -3.35
C ALA A 255 18.40 -0.02 -3.22
N ILE A 256 17.62 0.97 -2.82
CA ILE A 256 18.12 2.33 -2.49
C ILE A 256 18.38 2.41 -0.97
N GLY A 257 17.40 1.99 -0.16
CA GLY A 257 17.49 2.02 1.31
C GLY A 257 16.15 2.20 2.00
N GLY A 258 16.18 2.33 3.32
CA GLY A 258 15.00 2.61 4.14
C GLY A 258 14.66 4.09 4.12
N VAL A 259 13.40 4.43 3.83
CA VAL A 259 12.92 5.83 3.74
C VAL A 259 12.05 6.24 4.93
N GLY A 260 11.71 5.30 5.81
CA GLY A 260 10.94 5.57 7.03
C GLY A 260 10.56 4.30 7.77
N ALA A 261 10.06 4.45 8.99
CA ALA A 261 9.70 3.33 9.83
C ALA A 261 8.50 3.62 10.74
N HIS A 262 7.77 2.57 11.12
CA HIS A 262 6.62 2.56 12.02
C HIS A 262 6.93 1.89 13.38
N GLY A 263 8.18 2.04 13.84
CA GLY A 263 8.55 1.59 15.20
C GLY A 263 8.42 0.08 15.46
N GLY A 264 8.58 -0.75 14.40
CA GLY A 264 8.48 -2.21 14.50
C GLY A 264 7.07 -2.78 14.33
N PHE A 265 6.07 -1.95 13.98
CA PHE A 265 4.74 -2.41 13.58
C PHE A 265 4.68 -2.58 12.05
N PRO A 266 4.13 -3.69 11.53
CA PRO A 266 4.05 -3.95 10.08
C PRO A 266 3.46 -2.78 9.30
N VAL A 267 4.01 -2.49 8.13
CA VAL A 267 3.48 -1.47 7.21
C VAL A 267 2.51 -2.14 6.25
N GLU A 268 1.23 -2.10 6.56
CA GLU A 268 0.20 -2.86 5.84
C GLU A 268 -0.32 -2.15 4.58
N VAL A 269 -0.20 -0.83 4.52
CA VAL A 269 -0.73 -0.09 3.37
C VAL A 269 0.24 0.99 2.94
N LEU A 270 0.48 1.03 1.64
CA LEU A 270 1.12 2.14 0.93
C LEU A 270 0.17 2.67 -0.13
N ALA A 271 -0.03 3.97 -0.17
CA ALA A 271 -0.86 4.60 -1.18
C ALA A 271 -0.22 5.91 -1.67
N LYS A 272 -0.24 6.12 -2.99
CA LYS A 272 0.32 7.31 -3.64
C LYS A 272 -0.77 8.28 -4.10
N THR A 273 -0.40 9.56 -4.20
CA THR A 273 -1.23 10.56 -4.90
C THR A 273 -1.25 10.29 -6.41
N SER A 274 -2.28 10.75 -7.10
CA SER A 274 -2.39 10.60 -8.56
C SER A 274 -1.28 11.31 -9.35
N GLY A 275 -0.61 12.28 -8.74
CA GLY A 275 0.54 12.99 -9.33
C GLY A 275 1.89 12.38 -9.00
N ASP A 276 1.94 11.19 -8.38
CA ASP A 276 3.16 10.46 -8.01
C ASP A 276 4.17 11.30 -7.20
N GLU A 277 3.69 12.17 -6.31
CA GLU A 277 4.55 13.09 -5.57
C GLU A 277 4.65 12.77 -4.09
N LEU A 278 3.61 12.15 -3.56
CA LEU A 278 3.49 11.86 -2.14
C LEU A 278 2.97 10.45 -1.95
N VAL A 279 3.63 9.70 -1.09
CA VAL A 279 3.17 8.39 -0.62
C VAL A 279 2.79 8.48 0.84
N ALA A 280 1.70 7.85 1.21
CA ALA A 280 1.30 7.65 2.60
C ALA A 280 1.45 6.19 2.96
N SER A 281 1.94 5.92 4.17
CA SER A 281 1.97 4.58 4.78
C SER A 281 1.05 4.51 5.99
N LEU A 282 0.48 3.33 6.19
CA LEU A 282 -0.29 2.96 7.38
C LEU A 282 0.33 1.76 8.07
N SER A 283 0.18 1.75 9.39
CA SER A 283 0.58 0.65 10.25
C SER A 283 -0.33 0.57 11.47
N HIS A 284 -0.19 -0.48 12.26
CA HIS A 284 -0.90 -0.67 13.54
C HIS A 284 -0.51 0.35 14.64
N ASP A 285 0.47 1.23 14.40
CA ASP A 285 0.81 2.33 15.32
C ASP A 285 -0.21 3.49 15.30
N ASN A 286 -1.28 3.35 14.52
CA ASN A 286 -2.31 4.38 14.29
C ASN A 286 -1.77 5.68 13.68
N VAL A 287 -0.61 5.65 13.04
CA VAL A 287 0.00 6.83 12.44
C VAL A 287 0.02 6.71 10.92
N VAL A 288 -0.44 7.75 10.23
CA VAL A 288 -0.19 7.92 8.80
C VAL A 288 1.10 8.70 8.65
N ARG A 289 2.09 8.12 7.98
CA ARG A 289 3.33 8.80 7.61
C ARG A 289 3.30 9.18 6.14
N PHE A 290 4.02 10.23 5.79
CA PHE A 290 4.05 10.77 4.44
C PHE A 290 5.49 10.87 3.96
N PHE A 291 5.73 10.42 2.72
CA PHE A 291 7.05 10.42 2.09
C PHE A 291 6.97 11.17 0.76
N ASP A 292 7.97 12.00 0.51
CA ASP A 292 8.21 12.57 -0.81
C ASP A 292 8.97 11.52 -1.64
N ALA A 293 8.30 10.96 -2.62
CA ALA A 293 8.79 9.85 -3.43
C ALA A 293 8.81 10.20 -4.93
N THR A 294 9.12 11.45 -5.26
CA THR A 294 9.04 11.96 -6.64
C THR A 294 9.94 11.24 -7.63
N ASN A 295 11.11 10.74 -7.23
CA ASN A 295 12.00 9.92 -8.05
C ASN A 295 13.16 9.33 -7.24
N ALA A 296 13.86 8.33 -7.80
CA ALA A 296 14.98 7.65 -7.16
C ALA A 296 16.13 8.60 -6.77
N SER A 297 16.46 9.56 -7.62
CA SER A 297 17.53 10.53 -7.34
C SER A 297 17.22 11.37 -6.10
N ARG A 298 15.94 11.77 -5.93
CA ARG A 298 15.51 12.53 -4.74
C ARG A 298 15.58 11.71 -3.47
N ILE A 299 15.14 10.45 -3.52
CA ILE A 299 15.23 9.54 -2.37
C ILE A 299 16.69 9.30 -1.99
N LYS A 300 17.57 9.01 -2.95
CA LYS A 300 19.01 8.86 -2.72
C LYS A 300 19.63 10.10 -2.07
N GLN A 301 19.25 11.30 -2.52
CA GLN A 301 19.72 12.56 -1.94
C GLN A 301 19.25 12.71 -0.48
N MET A 302 18.00 12.42 -0.17
CA MET A 302 17.46 12.50 1.19
C MET A 302 18.22 11.57 2.14
N LEU A 303 18.48 10.32 1.73
CA LEU A 303 19.21 9.35 2.53
C LEU A 303 20.68 9.77 2.76
N ALA A 304 21.33 10.39 1.76
CA ALA A 304 22.67 10.93 1.92
C ALA A 304 22.72 12.11 2.90
N GLU A 305 21.74 13.03 2.83
CA GLU A 305 21.63 14.18 3.76
C GLU A 305 21.40 13.71 5.22
N GLU A 306 20.65 12.59 5.44
CA GLU A 306 20.45 12.02 6.77
C GLU A 306 21.71 11.34 7.33
N SER A 307 22.52 10.68 6.48
CA SER A 307 23.78 10.04 6.89
C SER A 307 24.82 11.08 7.33
N ASP A 308 24.94 12.20 6.60
CA ASP A 308 25.89 13.28 6.95
C ASP A 308 25.49 13.98 8.26
N SER A 309 24.21 14.06 8.59
CA SER A 309 23.73 14.68 9.83
C SER A 309 23.93 13.82 11.09
N SER A 310 24.18 12.52 10.93
CA SER A 310 24.41 11.60 12.04
C SER A 310 25.88 11.53 12.49
N ASP A 311 26.83 11.91 11.63
CA ASP A 311 28.26 11.87 11.95
C ASP A 311 28.75 13.10 12.75
N ASP A 312 27.98 14.19 12.80
CA ASP A 312 28.36 15.41 13.54
C ASP A 312 28.05 15.36 15.05
N SER A 313 27.51 14.26 15.60
CA SER A 313 27.10 14.17 17.00
C SER A 313 28.09 13.44 17.93
N ASP A 314 29.23 12.89 17.42
CA ASP A 314 30.18 12.10 18.23
C ASP A 314 31.55 12.76 18.51
N ASP A 315 31.72 14.04 18.28
CA ASP A 315 32.98 14.74 18.59
C ASP A 315 32.82 15.76 19.72
N GLU A 316 32.60 15.29 20.97
CA GLU A 316 33.07 15.96 22.19
C GLU A 316 33.03 15.04 23.43
N ALA A 317 34.04 14.15 23.56
CA ALA A 317 34.48 13.67 24.88
C ALA A 317 35.94 13.26 24.83
N LYS A 318 36.86 14.25 24.85
CA LYS A 318 38.26 14.00 25.17
C LYS A 318 38.35 13.55 26.63
N PRO A 319 39.04 12.42 26.96
CA PRO A 319 39.20 11.99 28.33
C PRO A 319 40.19 12.92 29.06
N LYS A 320 39.73 13.57 30.13
CA LYS A 320 40.58 14.29 31.06
C LYS A 320 41.56 13.30 31.72
N LYS A 321 42.85 13.55 31.57
CA LYS A 321 43.96 12.86 32.25
C LYS A 321 43.68 12.78 33.74
N LYS A 322 43.53 11.57 34.29
CA LYS A 322 43.58 11.31 35.71
C LYS A 322 45.02 11.51 36.19
N ALA A 323 45.22 12.49 37.08
CA ALA A 323 46.43 12.63 37.91
C ALA A 323 46.54 11.43 38.83
N LYS A 324 47.76 10.86 38.91
CA LYS A 324 48.19 9.88 39.90
C LYS A 324 47.99 10.48 41.30
N LYS A 325 47.31 9.72 42.17
CA LYS A 325 47.54 9.82 43.64
C LYS A 325 47.90 8.41 44.10
N GLU A 326 49.05 8.51 44.83
CA GLU A 326 49.81 7.42 45.43
C GLU A 326 48.99 6.64 46.47
N ALA A 327 49.41 5.42 46.64
CA ALA A 327 48.98 4.51 47.68
C ALA A 327 49.28 5.06 49.10
N PHE A 328 48.37 4.76 50.03
CA PHE A 328 48.70 4.63 51.42
C PHE A 328 48.05 3.36 51.98
N PHE A 329 48.94 2.49 52.44
CA PHE A 329 48.66 1.30 53.23
C PHE A 329 48.28 1.71 54.62
N ASP A 330 47.34 0.99 55.28
CA ASP A 330 47.43 0.31 56.59
C ASP A 330 46.02 0.15 57.14
N GLY A 331 45.63 -1.06 57.35
CA GLY A 331 45.71 -1.69 58.68
C GLY A 331 44.33 -1.90 59.31
N LEU A 332 43.95 -3.10 59.40
CA LEU A 332 43.11 -3.92 60.30
C LEU A 332 41.94 -4.63 59.68
#